data_9ad48f51cc0b36a78259169f1abbe90d
#
_entry.id   9ad48f51cc0b36a78259169f1abbe90d
#
_cell.length_a   1.000
_cell.length_b   1.000
_cell.length_c   1.000
_cell.angle_alpha   90.00
_cell.angle_beta   90.00
_cell.angle_gamma   90.00
#
_symmetry.space_group_name_H-M   'P 1'
#
loop_
_entity.id
_entity.type
_entity.pdbx_description
1 polymer ?
#
loop_
_entity_poly.entity_id
_entity_poly.type
_entity_poly.pdbx_seq_one_letter_code
_entity_poly.pdbx_strand_id
1 'polypeptide(L)'
;MGTNSEFSPEIDQLKEILISCVLCPRKCKVNRRAGELGFCRLADDVVVSHALPHYGEEPPISGTRGAGTIFLSSCNLKCTFCQNYQISHSISGTVTDVEDLSSIILSLRDAHCHNIELVTPTPHVPHIMEAFLMAQRRGLNLPLVYNCGGYENPEVIHRLKGIVDIYLPDFKYGTEKDALLLSGAKDYPRHAIDSIKEMVRQVGDTLEEYEGIAKRGMVIRHLILPGFIRNSLEVLRLIKTHLSPSVPLSIMSQYTPIPAVKNHPHLGRRITRAEYEHVINYALDMGFENIFSQDENDRALTPDFEKKMPFNWA
;
A
#
# COMPACT_ATOMS: atom_id res chain seq x y z
N MET A 1 33.35 -5.34 -17.81
CA MET A 1 32.51 -6.32 -18.49
C MET A 1 31.09 -5.91 -18.17
N GLY A 2 30.39 -5.32 -19.15
CA GLY A 2 29.00 -4.86 -18.97
C GLY A 2 28.08 -6.07 -18.95
N THR A 3 27.43 -6.31 -17.82
CA THR A 3 26.25 -7.17 -17.76
C THR A 3 25.13 -6.43 -18.49
N ASN A 4 24.89 -6.81 -19.77
CA ASN A 4 23.63 -6.46 -20.40
C ASN A 4 22.51 -6.98 -19.50
N SER A 5 21.78 -6.10 -18.80
CA SER A 5 20.61 -6.50 -18.06
C SER A 5 19.58 -6.98 -19.08
N GLU A 6 19.10 -8.20 -18.92
CA GLU A 6 18.00 -8.76 -19.73
C GLU A 6 16.66 -8.03 -19.48
N PHE A 7 16.66 -7.01 -18.62
CA PHE A 7 15.48 -6.27 -18.14
C PHE A 7 15.39 -4.88 -18.76
N SER A 8 14.21 -4.27 -18.65
CA SER A 8 13.96 -2.97 -19.28
C SER A 8 14.86 -1.86 -18.69
N PRO A 9 15.17 -0.82 -19.49
CA PRO A 9 15.95 0.34 -19.01
C PRO A 9 15.35 1.00 -17.75
N GLU A 10 14.04 0.88 -17.55
CA GLU A 10 13.33 1.41 -16.39
C GLU A 10 13.76 0.72 -15.08
N ILE A 11 13.98 -0.61 -15.10
CA ILE A 11 14.45 -1.37 -13.94
C ILE A 11 15.87 -0.93 -13.55
N ASP A 12 16.76 -0.77 -14.53
CA ASP A 12 18.12 -0.32 -14.29
C ASP A 12 18.13 1.09 -13.66
N GLN A 13 17.29 1.99 -14.16
CA GLN A 13 17.14 3.33 -13.60
C GLN A 13 16.56 3.30 -12.18
N LEU A 14 15.64 2.38 -11.86
CA LEU A 14 15.12 2.21 -10.49
C LEU A 14 16.22 1.71 -9.56
N LYS A 15 17.10 0.80 -10.01
CA LYS A 15 18.25 0.32 -9.23
C LYS A 15 19.30 1.43 -9.01
N GLU A 16 19.54 2.30 -9.99
CA GLU A 16 20.46 3.43 -9.86
C GLU A 16 20.00 4.43 -8.78
N ILE A 17 18.70 4.58 -8.56
CA ILE A 17 18.15 5.43 -7.47
C ILE A 17 18.67 4.98 -6.10
N LEU A 18 19.01 3.72 -5.89
CA LEU A 18 19.53 3.20 -4.62
C LEU A 18 20.92 3.68 -4.28
N ILE A 19 21.71 4.17 -5.24
CA ILE A 19 23.05 4.75 -5.00
C ILE A 19 22.97 6.06 -4.22
N SER A 20 21.90 6.83 -4.42
CA SER A 20 21.56 8.01 -3.64
C SER A 20 20.05 8.02 -3.43
N CYS A 21 19.57 7.25 -2.46
CA CYS A 21 18.19 6.81 -2.34
C CYS A 21 17.17 7.96 -2.28
N VAL A 22 16.35 8.06 -3.33
CA VAL A 22 15.21 8.99 -3.45
C VAL A 22 13.93 8.25 -3.87
N LEU A 23 13.82 6.95 -3.55
CA LEU A 23 12.63 6.12 -3.86
C LEU A 23 11.32 6.70 -3.31
N CYS A 24 11.39 7.37 -2.17
CA CYS A 24 10.23 7.97 -1.53
C CYS A 24 10.51 9.42 -1.11
N PRO A 25 9.50 10.19 -0.67
CA PRO A 25 9.66 11.58 -0.27
C PRO A 25 10.61 11.81 0.90
N ARG A 26 11.01 10.76 1.66
CA ARG A 26 12.06 10.87 2.70
C ARG A 26 13.40 11.32 2.11
N LYS A 27 13.69 10.98 0.85
CA LYS A 27 14.90 11.40 0.13
C LYS A 27 16.17 11.28 0.98
N CYS A 28 16.39 10.10 1.57
CA CYS A 28 17.47 9.85 2.54
C CYS A 28 18.86 10.08 1.94
N LYS A 29 19.02 9.93 0.61
CA LYS A 29 20.27 10.08 -0.15
C LYS A 29 21.40 9.17 0.31
N VAL A 30 21.11 8.12 1.05
CA VAL A 30 22.06 7.07 1.43
C VAL A 30 22.35 6.16 0.25
N ASN A 31 23.54 5.58 0.19
CA ASN A 31 23.91 4.55 -0.79
C ASN A 31 23.49 3.17 -0.28
N ARG A 32 22.27 2.76 -0.57
CA ARG A 32 21.74 1.46 -0.16
C ARG A 32 22.53 0.29 -0.75
N ARG A 33 23.07 0.45 -1.98
CA ARG A 33 23.90 -0.58 -2.63
C ARG A 33 25.25 -0.78 -1.94
N ALA A 34 25.73 0.23 -1.19
CA ALA A 34 26.90 0.11 -0.33
C ALA A 34 26.56 -0.30 1.12
N GLY A 35 25.32 -0.71 1.39
CA GLY A 35 24.88 -1.13 2.72
C GLY A 35 24.45 0.00 3.65
N GLU A 36 24.38 1.26 3.17
CA GLU A 36 23.89 2.37 3.99
C GLU A 36 22.38 2.30 4.21
N LEU A 37 21.94 2.62 5.43
CA LEU A 37 20.56 2.52 5.85
C LEU A 37 19.89 3.88 5.94
N GLY A 38 18.75 4.04 5.24
CA GLY A 38 17.91 5.22 5.38
C GLY A 38 16.83 5.06 6.46
N PHE A 39 15.75 5.87 6.36
CA PHE A 39 14.61 5.83 7.29
C PHE A 39 13.96 4.44 7.36
N CYS A 40 13.82 3.75 6.23
CA CYS A 40 13.27 2.39 6.15
C CYS A 40 14.19 1.32 6.75
N ARG A 41 15.47 1.62 7.01
CA ARG A 41 16.48 0.69 7.54
C ARG A 41 16.76 -0.52 6.65
N LEU A 42 16.57 -0.37 5.35
CA LEU A 42 16.93 -1.38 4.34
C LEU A 42 18.17 -0.93 3.58
N ALA A 43 19.07 -1.86 3.33
CA ALA A 43 20.11 -1.79 2.34
C ALA A 43 19.54 -2.15 0.95
N ASP A 44 20.32 -2.84 0.12
CA ASP A 44 19.88 -3.33 -1.21
C ASP A 44 19.21 -4.70 -1.12
N ASP A 45 18.32 -4.87 -0.13
CA ASP A 45 17.66 -6.14 0.16
C ASP A 45 16.15 -6.04 -0.02
N VAL A 46 15.53 -7.16 -0.40
CA VAL A 46 14.09 -7.37 -0.25
C VAL A 46 13.85 -8.27 0.95
N VAL A 47 12.95 -7.88 1.82
CA VAL A 47 12.57 -8.70 2.97
C VAL A 47 11.09 -9.02 2.90
N VAL A 48 10.79 -10.29 2.65
CA VAL A 48 9.42 -10.82 2.62
C VAL A 48 9.06 -11.34 4.01
N SER A 49 8.03 -10.77 4.60
CA SER A 49 7.50 -11.26 5.88
C SER A 49 6.60 -12.47 5.66
N HIS A 50 5.56 -12.30 4.83
CA HIS A 50 4.60 -13.37 4.52
C HIS A 50 4.15 -13.27 3.06
N ALA A 51 3.75 -14.41 2.50
CA ALA A 51 3.10 -14.48 1.19
C ALA A 51 1.97 -15.52 1.26
N LEU A 52 0.72 -15.11 1.01
CA LEU A 52 -0.46 -15.98 1.18
C LEU A 52 -1.67 -15.43 0.42
N PRO A 53 -2.69 -16.27 0.12
CA PRO A 53 -4.01 -15.81 -0.30
C PRO A 53 -4.67 -14.99 0.83
N HIS A 54 -5.03 -13.74 0.56
CA HIS A 54 -5.62 -12.81 1.50
C HIS A 54 -7.05 -12.47 1.10
N TYR A 55 -7.99 -12.54 2.04
CA TYR A 55 -9.43 -12.41 1.79
C TYR A 55 -10.04 -11.13 2.37
N GLY A 56 -9.23 -10.25 2.91
CA GLY A 56 -9.68 -9.05 3.62
C GLY A 56 -9.58 -7.74 2.82
N GLU A 57 -9.31 -7.80 1.51
CA GLU A 57 -9.32 -6.64 0.64
C GLU A 57 -10.74 -6.33 0.15
N GLU A 58 -10.93 -5.25 -0.59
CA GLU A 58 -12.22 -4.93 -1.21
C GLU A 58 -12.72 -6.10 -2.08
N PRO A 59 -14.05 -6.34 -2.15
CA PRO A 59 -14.60 -7.50 -2.84
C PRO A 59 -14.07 -7.73 -4.26
N PRO A 60 -13.86 -6.71 -5.12
CA PRO A 60 -13.28 -6.93 -6.44
C PRO A 60 -11.80 -7.32 -6.43
N ILE A 61 -11.06 -7.04 -5.35
CA ILE A 61 -9.65 -7.38 -5.20
C ILE A 61 -9.48 -8.82 -4.68
N SER A 62 -10.12 -9.14 -3.55
CA SER A 62 -10.06 -10.49 -2.95
C SER A 62 -10.85 -11.52 -3.73
N GLY A 63 -12.04 -11.17 -4.20
CA GLY A 63 -12.96 -12.12 -4.82
C GLY A 63 -13.17 -13.37 -3.98
N THR A 64 -13.36 -14.50 -4.64
CA THR A 64 -13.60 -15.80 -3.99
C THR A 64 -12.33 -16.63 -3.72
N ARG A 65 -11.20 -16.27 -4.34
CA ARG A 65 -9.94 -17.02 -4.24
C ARG A 65 -8.83 -16.25 -3.53
N GLY A 66 -9.12 -15.03 -3.08
CA GLY A 66 -8.19 -14.16 -2.39
C GLY A 66 -7.26 -13.38 -3.32
N ALA A 67 -6.71 -12.28 -2.81
CA ALA A 67 -5.56 -11.62 -3.38
C ALA A 67 -4.29 -12.41 -3.05
N GLY A 68 -3.39 -12.55 -4.01
CA GLY A 68 -2.08 -13.17 -3.77
C GLY A 68 -1.13 -12.19 -3.11
N THR A 69 -1.27 -12.01 -1.81
CA THR A 69 -0.66 -10.91 -1.07
C THR A 69 0.74 -11.25 -0.57
N ILE A 70 1.69 -10.36 -0.86
CA ILE A 70 3.07 -10.40 -0.37
C ILE A 70 3.25 -9.23 0.60
N PHE A 71 3.40 -9.56 1.89
CA PHE A 71 3.68 -8.59 2.95
C PHE A 71 5.17 -8.34 3.05
N LEU A 72 5.58 -7.13 2.65
CA LEU A 72 6.97 -6.71 2.67
C LEU A 72 7.32 -6.05 4.01
N SER A 73 8.52 -6.33 4.49
CA SER A 73 8.99 -5.79 5.76
C SER A 73 9.49 -4.36 5.61
N SER A 74 9.37 -3.57 6.68
CA SER A 74 9.71 -2.15 6.71
C SER A 74 8.68 -1.24 6.02
N CYS A 75 8.79 0.07 6.30
CA CYS A 75 7.90 1.10 5.75
C CYS A 75 8.58 2.48 5.76
N ASN A 76 8.26 3.30 4.79
CA ASN A 76 8.71 4.69 4.69
C ASN A 76 7.90 5.67 5.56
N LEU A 77 6.78 5.24 6.17
CA LEU A 77 5.94 6.06 7.07
C LEU A 77 6.09 5.71 8.54
N LYS A 78 6.03 4.41 8.89
CA LYS A 78 6.07 3.93 10.29
C LYS A 78 5.04 4.63 11.17
N CYS A 79 3.77 4.65 10.74
CA CYS A 79 2.67 5.30 11.46
C CYS A 79 2.54 4.75 12.88
N THR A 80 2.35 5.61 13.88
CA THR A 80 2.25 5.21 15.30
C THR A 80 1.11 4.24 15.61
N PHE A 81 0.12 4.16 14.72
CA PHE A 81 -1.07 3.32 14.84
C PHE A 81 -1.09 2.15 13.82
N CYS A 82 0.04 1.83 13.19
CA CYS A 82 0.09 0.85 12.09
C CYS A 82 -0.33 -0.54 12.57
N GLN A 83 -1.38 -1.12 11.97
CA GLN A 83 -1.81 -2.48 12.28
C GLN A 83 -0.75 -3.53 11.93
N ASN A 84 0.07 -3.26 10.90
CA ASN A 84 1.19 -4.09 10.49
C ASN A 84 2.50 -3.70 11.21
N TYR A 85 2.43 -3.15 12.43
CA TYR A 85 3.60 -2.61 13.14
C TYR A 85 4.72 -3.64 13.35
N GLN A 86 4.37 -4.92 13.53
CA GLN A 86 5.32 -6.02 13.73
C GLN A 86 6.33 -6.13 12.57
N ILE A 87 5.90 -5.83 11.34
CA ILE A 87 6.73 -5.91 10.13
C ILE A 87 7.10 -4.54 9.54
N SER A 88 6.35 -3.47 9.84
CA SER A 88 6.60 -2.14 9.28
C SER A 88 7.57 -1.29 10.12
N HIS A 89 7.61 -1.49 11.44
CA HIS A 89 8.47 -0.76 12.36
C HIS A 89 9.83 -1.43 12.57
N SER A 90 9.89 -2.74 12.40
CA SER A 90 11.10 -3.57 12.48
C SER A 90 11.30 -4.34 11.17
N ILE A 91 12.52 -4.84 10.97
CA ILE A 91 12.80 -5.78 9.89
C ILE A 91 12.46 -7.18 10.40
N SER A 92 11.46 -7.81 9.80
CA SER A 92 10.96 -9.15 10.18
C SER A 92 10.56 -9.92 8.94
N GLY A 93 11.16 -11.06 8.72
CA GLY A 93 10.94 -11.90 7.55
C GLY A 93 12.25 -12.46 6.98
N THR A 94 12.18 -12.96 5.77
CA THR A 94 13.31 -13.57 5.06
C THR A 94 13.86 -12.61 4.02
N VAL A 95 15.18 -12.40 4.02
CA VAL A 95 15.88 -11.74 2.90
C VAL A 95 15.71 -12.64 1.68
N THR A 96 15.22 -12.07 0.61
CA THR A 96 14.79 -12.80 -0.59
C THR A 96 15.44 -12.17 -1.81
N ASP A 97 16.05 -12.97 -2.67
CA ASP A 97 16.54 -12.48 -3.95
C ASP A 97 15.43 -12.38 -5.00
N VAL A 98 15.76 -11.91 -6.19
CA VAL A 98 14.79 -11.66 -7.27
C VAL A 98 14.22 -12.97 -7.82
N GLU A 99 15.02 -14.03 -7.94
CA GLU A 99 14.60 -15.34 -8.39
C GLU A 99 13.62 -16.01 -7.41
N ASP A 100 13.94 -15.97 -6.13
CA ASP A 100 13.10 -16.51 -5.07
C ASP A 100 11.78 -15.71 -4.96
N LEU A 101 11.86 -14.38 -5.04
CA LEU A 101 10.67 -13.55 -5.06
C LEU A 101 9.78 -13.83 -6.28
N SER A 102 10.37 -14.01 -7.46
CA SER A 102 9.64 -14.45 -8.65
C SER A 102 8.97 -15.82 -8.45
N SER A 103 9.61 -16.72 -7.74
CA SER A 103 9.05 -18.06 -7.42
C SER A 103 7.92 -17.97 -6.39
N ILE A 104 8.02 -17.08 -5.40
CA ILE A 104 6.92 -16.76 -4.47
C ILE A 104 5.71 -16.21 -5.24
N ILE A 105 5.91 -15.27 -6.16
CA ILE A 105 4.85 -14.72 -7.01
C ILE A 105 4.14 -15.84 -7.80
N LEU A 106 4.91 -16.76 -8.40
CA LEU A 106 4.34 -17.87 -9.15
C LEU A 106 3.59 -18.85 -8.26
N SER A 107 4.02 -19.07 -7.02
CA SER A 107 3.30 -19.93 -6.07
C SER A 107 1.91 -19.40 -5.73
N LEU A 108 1.73 -18.06 -5.66
CA LEU A 108 0.43 -17.42 -5.47
C LEU A 108 -0.47 -17.55 -6.70
N ARG A 109 0.09 -17.50 -7.92
CA ARG A 109 -0.64 -17.87 -9.14
C ARG A 109 -1.12 -19.33 -9.07
N ASP A 110 -0.24 -20.24 -8.68
CA ASP A 110 -0.54 -21.68 -8.60
C ASP A 110 -1.55 -22.01 -7.48
N ALA A 111 -1.64 -21.12 -6.46
CA ALA A 111 -2.72 -21.11 -5.46
C ALA A 111 -4.03 -20.51 -6.00
N HIS A 112 -4.10 -20.18 -7.28
CA HIS A 112 -5.26 -19.64 -7.99
C HIS A 112 -5.75 -18.25 -7.48
N CYS A 113 -4.90 -17.45 -6.87
CA CYS A 113 -5.24 -16.07 -6.49
C CYS A 113 -5.70 -15.25 -7.69
N HIS A 114 -6.50 -14.22 -7.44
CA HIS A 114 -7.04 -13.35 -8.50
C HIS A 114 -6.02 -12.35 -9.07
N ASN A 115 -5.03 -12.00 -8.28
CA ASN A 115 -3.98 -11.02 -8.57
C ASN A 115 -2.71 -11.32 -7.77
N ILE A 116 -1.67 -10.52 -7.98
CA ILE A 116 -0.51 -10.43 -7.09
C ILE A 116 -0.54 -9.07 -6.42
N GLU A 117 -0.65 -9.05 -5.11
CA GLU A 117 -0.72 -7.82 -4.32
C GLU A 117 0.56 -7.62 -3.50
N LEU A 118 1.12 -6.42 -3.59
CA LEU A 118 2.30 -6.02 -2.86
C LEU A 118 1.92 -5.04 -1.76
N VAL A 119 2.06 -5.42 -0.49
CA VAL A 119 1.77 -4.55 0.65
C VAL A 119 3.04 -3.85 1.12
N THR A 120 3.01 -2.52 1.13
CA THR A 120 4.14 -1.62 1.44
C THR A 120 5.34 -1.81 0.51
N PRO A 121 5.14 -1.78 -0.83
CA PRO A 121 6.19 -2.06 -1.80
C PRO A 121 7.25 -0.96 -1.91
N THR A 122 6.96 0.27 -1.48
CA THR A 122 7.77 1.47 -1.69
C THR A 122 9.27 1.30 -1.45
N PRO A 123 9.74 0.71 -0.32
CA PRO A 123 11.17 0.55 -0.08
C PRO A 123 11.85 -0.50 -0.98
N HIS A 124 11.08 -1.35 -1.64
CA HIS A 124 11.52 -2.54 -2.38
C HIS A 124 11.29 -2.46 -3.89
N VAL A 125 10.76 -1.33 -4.40
CA VAL A 125 10.31 -1.15 -5.79
C VAL A 125 11.26 -1.72 -6.84
N PRO A 126 12.58 -1.45 -6.83
CA PRO A 126 13.45 -1.93 -7.92
C PRO A 126 13.44 -3.45 -8.06
N HIS A 127 13.54 -4.17 -6.95
CA HIS A 127 13.65 -5.63 -6.93
C HIS A 127 12.31 -6.32 -7.20
N ILE A 128 11.21 -5.80 -6.62
CA ILE A 128 9.90 -6.41 -6.84
C ILE A 128 9.41 -6.22 -8.28
N MET A 129 9.75 -5.10 -8.93
CA MET A 129 9.42 -4.92 -10.35
C MET A 129 10.20 -5.89 -11.22
N GLU A 130 11.48 -6.09 -10.93
CA GLU A 130 12.31 -7.09 -11.62
C GLU A 130 11.77 -8.52 -11.44
N ALA A 131 11.46 -8.92 -10.20
CA ALA A 131 10.90 -10.22 -9.90
C ALA A 131 9.54 -10.46 -10.57
N PHE A 132 8.68 -9.43 -10.63
CA PHE A 132 7.39 -9.51 -11.31
C PHE A 132 7.55 -9.70 -12.82
N LEU A 133 8.42 -8.93 -13.47
CA LEU A 133 8.72 -9.10 -14.90
C LEU A 133 9.34 -10.47 -15.19
N MET A 134 10.19 -10.98 -14.29
CA MET A 134 10.72 -12.34 -14.38
C MET A 134 9.60 -13.39 -14.29
N ALA A 135 8.65 -13.22 -13.36
CA ALA A 135 7.50 -14.09 -13.24
C ALA A 135 6.60 -14.06 -14.48
N GLN A 136 6.41 -12.88 -15.11
CA GLN A 136 5.67 -12.76 -16.37
C GLN A 136 6.33 -13.56 -17.50
N ARG A 137 7.66 -13.53 -17.62
CA ARG A 137 8.40 -14.37 -18.60
C ARG A 137 8.24 -15.86 -18.32
N ARG A 138 7.96 -16.25 -17.07
CA ARG A 138 7.67 -17.62 -16.63
C ARG A 138 6.17 -17.95 -16.64
N GLY A 139 5.35 -17.13 -17.35
CA GLY A 139 3.94 -17.39 -17.61
C GLY A 139 2.97 -16.83 -16.54
N LEU A 140 3.37 -15.85 -15.72
CA LEU A 140 2.44 -15.08 -14.90
C LEU A 140 1.55 -14.21 -15.81
N ASN A 141 0.23 -14.32 -15.63
CA ASN A 141 -0.80 -13.57 -16.36
C ASN A 141 -1.81 -12.89 -15.42
N LEU A 142 -1.45 -12.72 -14.13
CA LEU A 142 -2.29 -12.06 -13.14
C LEU A 142 -1.96 -10.58 -13.07
N PRO A 143 -2.95 -9.69 -12.77
CA PRO A 143 -2.70 -8.27 -12.58
C PRO A 143 -1.85 -8.03 -11.33
N LEU A 144 -1.02 -6.98 -11.38
CA LEU A 144 -0.23 -6.49 -10.25
C LEU A 144 -0.99 -5.41 -9.51
N VAL A 145 -1.20 -5.61 -8.21
CA VAL A 145 -1.79 -4.65 -7.28
C VAL A 145 -0.70 -4.01 -6.42
N TYR A 146 -0.62 -2.68 -6.43
CA TYR A 146 0.33 -1.88 -5.68
C TYR A 146 -0.37 -1.21 -4.49
N ASN A 147 -0.32 -1.86 -3.31
CA ASN A 147 -0.92 -1.41 -2.06
C ASN A 147 0.10 -0.63 -1.24
N CYS A 148 -0.04 0.69 -1.20
CA CYS A 148 0.97 1.59 -0.64
C CYS A 148 0.40 2.62 0.34
N GLY A 149 1.27 3.22 1.14
CA GLY A 149 0.90 4.22 2.12
C GLY A 149 0.58 5.62 1.56
N GLY A 150 0.59 5.81 0.24
CA GLY A 150 0.36 7.10 -0.42
C GLY A 150 1.52 8.10 -0.31
N TYR A 151 2.55 7.81 0.49
CA TYR A 151 3.75 8.66 0.63
C TYR A 151 4.80 8.24 -0.40
N GLU A 152 4.49 8.48 -1.66
CA GLU A 152 5.26 7.99 -2.80
C GLU A 152 5.97 9.14 -3.54
N ASN A 153 7.06 8.82 -4.24
CA ASN A 153 7.70 9.74 -5.17
C ASN A 153 7.00 9.61 -6.54
N PRO A 154 6.35 10.66 -7.07
CA PRO A 154 5.65 10.59 -8.35
C PRO A 154 6.54 10.16 -9.52
N GLU A 155 7.83 10.50 -9.49
CA GLU A 155 8.78 10.07 -10.53
C GLU A 155 9.04 8.56 -10.48
N VAL A 156 9.02 7.96 -9.30
CA VAL A 156 9.13 6.51 -9.14
C VAL A 156 7.83 5.84 -9.61
N ILE A 157 6.66 6.36 -9.19
CA ILE A 157 5.37 5.87 -9.68
C ILE A 157 5.30 5.95 -11.21
N HIS A 158 5.78 7.04 -11.82
CA HIS A 158 5.82 7.18 -13.27
C HIS A 158 6.55 6.02 -13.98
N ARG A 159 7.63 5.50 -13.39
CA ARG A 159 8.39 4.37 -13.93
C ARG A 159 7.68 3.02 -13.81
N LEU A 160 6.59 2.94 -13.05
CA LEU A 160 5.76 1.73 -12.90
C LEU A 160 4.69 1.61 -13.99
N LYS A 161 4.60 2.59 -14.89
CA LYS A 161 3.61 2.61 -15.97
C LYS A 161 3.70 1.36 -16.83
N GLY A 162 2.57 0.66 -16.97
CA GLY A 162 2.47 -0.58 -17.77
C GLY A 162 2.95 -1.83 -17.05
N ILE A 163 3.40 -1.70 -15.78
CA ILE A 163 3.75 -2.84 -14.91
C ILE A 163 2.67 -3.02 -13.85
N VAL A 164 2.24 -1.93 -13.21
CA VAL A 164 1.16 -1.97 -12.21
C VAL A 164 -0.19 -1.81 -12.91
N ASP A 165 -1.10 -2.71 -12.63
CA ASP A 165 -2.47 -2.72 -13.18
C ASP A 165 -3.47 -2.04 -12.24
N ILE A 166 -3.31 -2.23 -10.93
CA ILE A 166 -4.23 -1.72 -9.92
C ILE A 166 -3.44 -1.01 -8.82
N TYR A 167 -3.84 0.21 -8.50
CA TYR A 167 -3.29 0.96 -7.37
C TYR A 167 -4.28 0.97 -6.20
N LEU A 168 -3.79 0.66 -4.99
CA LEU A 168 -4.51 0.79 -3.72
C LEU A 168 -3.75 1.74 -2.78
N PRO A 169 -3.69 3.05 -3.10
CA PRO A 169 -3.03 3.99 -2.22
C PRO A 169 -3.90 4.34 -1.01
N ASP A 170 -3.30 4.31 0.19
CA ASP A 170 -3.90 4.98 1.32
C ASP A 170 -3.79 6.51 1.17
N PHE A 171 -4.85 7.24 1.52
CA PHE A 171 -4.77 8.67 1.79
C PHE A 171 -4.98 8.89 3.29
N LYS A 172 -3.89 8.76 4.07
CA LYS A 172 -3.96 8.69 5.53
C LYS A 172 -4.24 10.03 6.21
N TYR A 173 -3.62 11.10 5.72
CA TYR A 173 -3.65 12.41 6.37
C TYR A 173 -4.03 13.53 5.42
N GLY A 174 -5.08 14.30 5.80
CA GLY A 174 -5.48 15.52 5.12
C GLY A 174 -4.75 16.77 5.65
N THR A 175 -4.16 16.68 6.85
CA THR A 175 -3.46 17.81 7.47
C THR A 175 -1.98 17.52 7.71
N GLU A 176 -1.12 18.55 7.51
CA GLU A 176 0.31 18.47 7.84
C GLU A 176 0.54 18.19 9.33
N LYS A 177 -0.33 18.71 10.20
CA LYS A 177 -0.25 18.53 11.65
C LYS A 177 -0.39 17.07 12.04
N ASP A 178 -1.42 16.39 11.53
CA ASP A 178 -1.68 14.99 11.87
C ASP A 178 -0.65 14.07 11.22
N ALA A 179 -0.21 14.37 10.00
CA ALA A 179 0.85 13.66 9.30
C ALA A 179 2.19 13.74 10.07
N LEU A 180 2.54 14.93 10.58
CA LEU A 180 3.74 15.12 11.40
C LEU A 180 3.61 14.35 12.73
N LEU A 181 2.47 14.47 13.41
CA LEU A 181 2.22 13.86 14.71
C LEU A 181 2.28 12.33 14.64
N LEU A 182 1.65 11.74 13.62
CA LEU A 182 1.40 10.29 13.56
C LEU A 182 2.40 9.50 12.73
N SER A 183 3.17 10.18 11.86
CA SER A 183 4.15 9.50 10.97
C SER A 183 5.45 10.29 10.76
N GLY A 184 5.64 11.46 11.39
CA GLY A 184 6.80 12.30 11.16
C GLY A 184 6.98 12.70 9.68
N ALA A 185 5.87 12.86 8.94
CA ALA A 185 5.83 13.13 7.51
C ALA A 185 4.95 14.38 7.22
N LYS A 186 5.42 15.56 7.64
CA LYS A 186 4.66 16.81 7.54
C LYS A 186 4.13 17.08 6.13
N ASP A 187 4.90 16.77 5.12
CA ASP A 187 4.61 16.99 3.70
C ASP A 187 3.74 15.89 3.04
N TYR A 188 3.22 14.95 3.85
CA TYR A 188 2.42 13.81 3.37
C TYR A 188 1.24 14.23 2.47
N PRO A 189 0.36 15.21 2.83
CA PRO A 189 -0.81 15.51 2.01
C PRO A 189 -0.45 15.89 0.58
N ARG A 190 0.60 16.71 0.41
CA ARG A 190 1.10 17.10 -0.91
C ARG A 190 1.60 15.91 -1.71
N HIS A 191 2.45 15.06 -1.11
CA HIS A 191 3.00 13.90 -1.80
C HIS A 191 1.93 12.85 -2.13
N ALA A 192 0.94 12.66 -1.27
CA ALA A 192 -0.19 11.78 -1.55
C ALA A 192 -0.99 12.27 -2.77
N ILE A 193 -1.31 13.57 -2.83
CA ILE A 193 -2.00 14.16 -3.99
C ILE A 193 -1.18 13.96 -5.27
N ASP A 194 0.10 14.31 -5.25
CA ASP A 194 0.96 14.28 -6.44
C ASP A 194 1.16 12.85 -6.94
N SER A 195 1.37 11.87 -6.04
CA SER A 195 1.54 10.47 -6.42
C SER A 195 0.24 9.82 -6.89
N ILE A 196 -0.90 10.10 -6.25
CA ILE A 196 -2.20 9.57 -6.68
C ILE A 196 -2.62 10.16 -8.03
N LYS A 197 -2.33 11.43 -8.31
CA LYS A 197 -2.54 12.00 -9.65
C LYS A 197 -1.75 11.25 -10.72
N GLU A 198 -0.51 10.86 -10.44
CA GLU A 198 0.28 10.06 -11.36
C GLU A 198 -0.32 8.65 -11.53
N MET A 199 -0.80 8.02 -10.45
CA MET A 199 -1.49 6.72 -10.52
C MET A 199 -2.76 6.81 -11.39
N VAL A 200 -3.62 7.84 -11.16
CA VAL A 200 -4.81 8.11 -11.99
C VAL A 200 -4.43 8.27 -13.47
N ARG A 201 -3.35 9.00 -13.76
CA ARG A 201 -2.88 9.19 -15.14
C ARG A 201 -2.50 7.86 -15.82
N GLN A 202 -2.09 6.85 -15.07
CA GLN A 202 -1.68 5.54 -15.60
C GLN A 202 -2.84 4.58 -15.80
N VAL A 203 -3.75 4.51 -14.85
CA VAL A 203 -4.80 3.47 -14.81
C VAL A 203 -6.23 4.00 -14.85
N GLY A 204 -6.41 5.34 -14.84
CA GLY A 204 -7.73 5.96 -14.76
C GLY A 204 -8.20 6.18 -13.32
N ASP A 205 -9.37 6.80 -13.18
CA ASP A 205 -10.03 7.11 -11.92
C ASP A 205 -11.24 6.20 -11.62
N THR A 206 -11.25 5.02 -12.22
CA THR A 206 -12.28 3.99 -12.06
C THR A 206 -11.64 2.65 -11.74
N LEU A 207 -12.45 1.66 -11.41
CA LEU A 207 -12.04 0.26 -11.28
C LEU A 207 -12.71 -0.55 -12.38
N GLU A 208 -11.91 -1.09 -13.30
CA GLU A 208 -12.36 -1.96 -14.38
C GLU A 208 -12.43 -3.39 -13.86
N GLU A 209 -13.60 -4.01 -13.96
CA GLU A 209 -13.86 -5.35 -13.45
C GLU A 209 -14.28 -6.30 -14.59
N TYR A 210 -13.89 -7.56 -14.44
CA TYR A 210 -14.39 -8.65 -15.25
C TYR A 210 -14.93 -9.75 -14.32
N GLU A 211 -16.21 -10.09 -14.45
CA GLU A 211 -16.94 -11.03 -13.57
C GLU A 211 -16.80 -10.66 -12.08
N GLY A 212 -16.88 -9.36 -11.75
CA GLY A 212 -16.76 -8.86 -10.38
C GLY A 212 -15.34 -8.86 -9.81
N ILE A 213 -14.32 -9.13 -10.62
CA ILE A 213 -12.90 -9.12 -10.22
C ILE A 213 -12.17 -8.00 -10.94
N ALA A 214 -11.50 -7.16 -10.15
CA ALA A 214 -10.71 -6.04 -10.66
C ALA A 214 -9.58 -6.50 -11.57
N LYS A 215 -9.43 -5.79 -12.71
CA LYS A 215 -8.37 -6.04 -13.69
C LYS A 215 -7.46 -4.84 -13.87
N ARG A 216 -7.98 -3.63 -13.71
CA ARG A 216 -7.26 -2.38 -13.88
C ARG A 216 -7.94 -1.25 -13.10
N GLY A 217 -7.18 -0.25 -12.70
CA GLY A 217 -7.74 0.94 -12.08
C GLY A 217 -7.21 1.23 -10.69
N MET A 218 -8.03 1.88 -9.86
CA MET A 218 -7.60 2.21 -8.51
C MET A 218 -8.74 2.29 -7.51
N VAL A 219 -8.40 2.13 -6.23
CA VAL A 219 -9.26 2.46 -5.09
C VAL A 219 -8.43 3.25 -4.09
N ILE A 220 -8.87 4.46 -3.75
CA ILE A 220 -8.21 5.23 -2.68
C ILE A 220 -8.76 4.75 -1.34
N ARG A 221 -7.86 4.41 -0.42
CA ARG A 221 -8.20 3.92 0.91
C ARG A 221 -8.03 5.00 1.96
N HIS A 222 -8.97 5.11 2.86
CA HIS A 222 -8.89 5.97 4.03
C HIS A 222 -9.34 5.27 5.29
N LEU A 223 -8.42 5.08 6.24
CA LEU A 223 -8.73 4.55 7.56
C LEU A 223 -9.14 5.69 8.50
N ILE A 224 -10.36 5.65 9.01
CA ILE A 224 -10.83 6.61 9.99
C ILE A 224 -10.17 6.33 11.33
N LEU A 225 -9.55 7.35 11.91
CA LEU A 225 -8.93 7.27 13.24
C LEU A 225 -9.83 7.91 14.30
N PRO A 226 -10.05 7.25 15.45
CA PRO A 226 -10.90 7.79 16.51
C PRO A 226 -10.34 9.11 17.05
N GLY A 227 -11.20 10.13 17.13
CA GLY A 227 -10.83 11.48 17.57
C GLY A 227 -10.11 12.33 16.51
N PHE A 228 -9.86 11.80 15.30
CA PHE A 228 -9.24 12.52 14.19
C PHE A 228 -10.21 12.75 13.01
N ILE A 229 -11.50 12.92 13.31
CA ILE A 229 -12.53 13.05 12.27
C ILE A 229 -12.25 14.22 11.33
N ARG A 230 -11.76 15.37 11.85
CA ARG A 230 -11.36 16.51 11.02
C ARG A 230 -10.31 16.12 9.97
N ASN A 231 -9.39 15.20 10.30
CA ASN A 231 -8.44 14.67 9.33
C ASN A 231 -9.15 13.96 8.18
N SER A 232 -10.14 13.12 8.49
CA SER A 232 -10.93 12.38 7.48
C SER A 232 -11.70 13.32 6.57
N LEU A 233 -12.37 14.35 7.13
CA LEU A 233 -13.08 15.35 6.33
C LEU A 233 -12.14 16.13 5.40
N GLU A 234 -10.93 16.45 5.87
CA GLU A 234 -9.93 17.13 5.07
C GLU A 234 -9.36 16.23 3.96
N VAL A 235 -9.16 14.92 4.22
CA VAL A 235 -8.81 13.94 3.18
C VAL A 235 -9.85 13.92 2.06
N LEU A 236 -11.13 13.81 2.39
CA LEU A 236 -12.21 13.81 1.41
C LEU A 236 -12.25 15.13 0.61
N ARG A 237 -12.07 16.27 1.29
CA ARG A 237 -11.98 17.57 0.64
C ARG A 237 -10.83 17.65 -0.36
N LEU A 238 -9.65 17.13 0.01
CA LEU A 238 -8.47 17.13 -0.87
C LEU A 238 -8.68 16.21 -2.07
N ILE A 239 -9.26 15.02 -1.89
CA ILE A 239 -9.59 14.09 -2.98
C ILE A 239 -10.53 14.78 -3.97
N LYS A 240 -11.64 15.36 -3.49
CA LYS A 240 -12.59 16.06 -4.36
C LYS A 240 -11.96 17.24 -5.10
N THR A 241 -11.07 18.00 -4.43
CA THR A 241 -10.46 19.21 -5.00
C THR A 241 -9.40 18.90 -6.06
N HIS A 242 -8.65 17.82 -5.89
CA HIS A 242 -7.44 17.56 -6.67
C HIS A 242 -7.54 16.36 -7.61
N LEU A 243 -8.52 15.49 -7.39
CA LEU A 243 -8.78 14.30 -8.18
C LEU A 243 -10.19 14.36 -8.78
N SER A 244 -10.98 13.30 -8.62
CA SER A 244 -12.37 13.22 -9.11
C SER A 244 -13.28 12.64 -8.03
N PRO A 245 -14.54 13.09 -7.90
CA PRO A 245 -15.52 12.42 -7.05
C PRO A 245 -15.93 11.03 -7.56
N SER A 246 -15.63 10.70 -8.82
CA SER A 246 -15.90 9.36 -9.39
C SER A 246 -14.89 8.29 -8.96
N VAL A 247 -13.72 8.69 -8.41
CA VAL A 247 -12.71 7.72 -7.96
C VAL A 247 -13.27 6.84 -6.85
N PRO A 248 -13.13 5.51 -6.96
CA PRO A 248 -13.57 4.60 -5.91
C PRO A 248 -12.84 4.87 -4.60
N LEU A 249 -13.61 4.97 -3.51
CA LEU A 249 -13.09 5.17 -2.15
C LEU A 249 -13.37 3.93 -1.30
N SER A 250 -12.39 3.50 -0.53
CA SER A 250 -12.59 2.55 0.57
C SER A 250 -12.46 3.30 1.90
N ILE A 251 -13.59 3.54 2.55
CA ILE A 251 -13.65 4.24 3.84
C ILE A 251 -13.72 3.18 4.94
N MET A 252 -12.57 2.97 5.61
CA MET A 252 -12.37 1.84 6.50
C MET A 252 -12.67 2.18 7.96
N SER A 253 -13.46 1.31 8.62
CA SER A 253 -13.81 1.36 10.04
C SER A 253 -12.94 0.46 10.92
N GLN A 254 -12.09 -0.37 10.32
CA GLN A 254 -11.39 -1.50 10.96
C GLN A 254 -10.29 -1.13 11.95
N TYR A 255 -10.11 0.17 12.27
CA TYR A 255 -9.08 0.59 13.21
C TYR A 255 -9.16 -0.19 14.54
N THR A 256 -8.04 -0.79 14.92
CA THR A 256 -7.87 -1.46 16.23
C THR A 256 -6.63 -0.91 16.92
N PRO A 257 -6.74 -0.49 18.21
CA PRO A 257 -5.58 -0.02 18.96
C PRO A 257 -4.48 -1.08 19.06
N ILE A 258 -3.26 -0.71 18.69
CA ILE A 258 -2.07 -1.53 18.89
C ILE A 258 -1.44 -1.22 20.27
N PRO A 259 -0.54 -2.08 20.81
CA PRO A 259 0.06 -1.88 22.12
C PRO A 259 0.69 -0.50 22.33
N ALA A 260 1.34 0.05 21.31
CA ALA A 260 2.02 1.35 21.39
C ALA A 260 1.08 2.55 21.62
N VAL A 261 -0.19 2.45 21.24
CA VAL A 261 -1.19 3.52 21.40
C VAL A 261 -2.29 3.20 22.41
N LYS A 262 -2.19 2.10 23.14
CA LYS A 262 -3.23 1.63 24.08
C LYS A 262 -3.65 2.71 25.11
N ASN A 263 -2.72 3.52 25.56
CA ASN A 263 -2.96 4.58 26.53
C ASN A 263 -3.15 5.97 25.89
N HIS A 264 -3.19 6.05 24.56
CA HIS A 264 -3.42 7.34 23.86
C HIS A 264 -4.90 7.75 24.02
N PRO A 265 -5.22 9.00 24.38
CA PRO A 265 -6.59 9.43 24.69
C PRO A 265 -7.60 9.22 23.56
N HIS A 266 -7.15 9.27 22.32
CA HIS A 266 -7.98 9.03 21.13
C HIS A 266 -7.71 7.65 20.53
N LEU A 267 -6.45 7.34 20.19
CA LEU A 267 -6.08 6.10 19.51
C LEU A 267 -6.14 4.85 20.37
N GLY A 268 -6.33 4.97 21.71
CA GLY A 268 -6.49 3.83 22.61
C GLY A 268 -7.86 3.14 22.54
N ARG A 269 -8.76 3.59 21.65
CA ARG A 269 -10.10 3.02 21.44
C ARG A 269 -10.39 2.79 19.96
N ARG A 270 -11.42 2.06 19.66
CA ARG A 270 -11.97 1.96 18.30
C ARG A 270 -12.76 3.22 17.96
N ILE A 271 -13.08 3.41 16.69
CA ILE A 271 -14.03 4.44 16.25
C ILE A 271 -15.43 4.10 16.77
N THR A 272 -16.24 5.11 17.00
CA THR A 272 -17.66 4.95 17.29
C THR A 272 -18.46 4.94 15.98
N ARG A 273 -19.66 4.36 16.05
CA ARG A 273 -20.62 4.39 14.92
C ARG A 273 -20.89 5.83 14.47
N ALA A 274 -21.09 6.75 15.38
CA ALA A 274 -21.32 8.17 15.06
C ALA A 274 -20.12 8.82 14.33
N GLU A 275 -18.88 8.48 14.70
CA GLU A 275 -17.69 8.94 14.01
C GLU A 275 -17.64 8.40 12.57
N TYR A 276 -17.97 7.12 12.39
CA TYR A 276 -17.99 6.49 11.08
C TYR A 276 -19.09 7.08 10.18
N GLU A 277 -20.34 7.10 10.67
CA GLU A 277 -21.49 7.66 9.94
C GLU A 277 -21.28 9.13 9.56
N HIS A 278 -20.64 9.91 10.44
CA HIS A 278 -20.31 11.30 10.13
C HIS A 278 -19.39 11.43 8.91
N VAL A 279 -18.36 10.60 8.79
CA VAL A 279 -17.43 10.63 7.65
C VAL A 279 -18.11 10.12 6.38
N ILE A 280 -18.90 9.03 6.47
CA ILE A 280 -19.65 8.49 5.31
C ILE A 280 -20.64 9.52 4.79
N ASN A 281 -21.48 10.13 5.68
CA ASN A 281 -22.44 11.12 5.26
C ASN A 281 -21.77 12.34 4.62
N TYR A 282 -20.65 12.79 5.17
CA TYR A 282 -19.88 13.87 4.57
C TYR A 282 -19.34 13.49 3.16
N ALA A 283 -18.90 12.26 2.95
CA ALA A 283 -18.48 11.80 1.63
C ALA A 283 -19.64 11.81 0.63
N LEU A 284 -20.81 11.32 1.04
CA LEU A 284 -22.02 11.33 0.21
C LEU A 284 -22.48 12.75 -0.13
N ASP A 285 -22.50 13.66 0.86
CA ASP A 285 -22.83 15.09 0.67
C ASP A 285 -21.83 15.79 -0.28
N MET A 286 -20.61 15.31 -0.33
CA MET A 286 -19.60 15.79 -1.29
C MET A 286 -19.76 15.19 -2.69
N GLY A 287 -20.69 14.24 -2.91
CA GLY A 287 -20.99 13.63 -4.21
C GLY A 287 -20.06 12.47 -4.58
N PHE A 288 -19.42 11.81 -3.60
CA PHE A 288 -18.77 10.52 -3.85
C PHE A 288 -19.80 9.43 -3.93
N GLU A 289 -19.83 8.69 -5.06
CA GLU A 289 -20.85 7.66 -5.34
C GLU A 289 -20.28 6.23 -5.22
N ASN A 290 -18.98 6.06 -5.48
CA ASN A 290 -18.31 4.76 -5.48
C ASN A 290 -17.59 4.53 -4.14
N ILE A 291 -18.33 4.16 -3.09
CA ILE A 291 -17.77 3.98 -1.74
C ILE A 291 -17.87 2.52 -1.31
N PHE A 292 -16.73 1.88 -1.10
CA PHE A 292 -16.62 0.64 -0.34
C PHE A 292 -16.69 0.99 1.15
N SER A 293 -17.72 0.52 1.83
CA SER A 293 -17.91 0.66 3.28
C SER A 293 -17.69 -0.69 3.97
N GLN A 294 -17.26 -0.66 5.22
CA GLN A 294 -17.05 -1.86 6.02
C GLN A 294 -18.11 -1.96 7.12
N ASP A 295 -18.55 -3.18 7.42
CA ASP A 295 -19.36 -3.44 8.61
C ASP A 295 -18.53 -3.33 9.88
N GLU A 296 -19.13 -2.80 10.97
CA GLU A 296 -18.45 -2.55 12.26
C GLU A 296 -17.88 -3.83 12.92
N ASN A 297 -18.19 -5.01 12.42
CA ASN A 297 -17.86 -6.31 13.00
C ASN A 297 -16.66 -7.03 12.38
N ASP A 298 -15.96 -6.45 11.40
CA ASP A 298 -14.79 -7.06 10.76
C ASP A 298 -13.55 -7.07 11.68
N ARG A 299 -13.64 -7.89 12.74
CA ARG A 299 -12.55 -8.12 13.72
C ARG A 299 -11.45 -9.04 13.18
N ALA A 300 -11.73 -9.78 12.13
CA ALA A 300 -10.82 -10.78 11.56
C ALA A 300 -9.60 -10.19 10.84
N LEU A 301 -9.57 -8.88 10.60
CA LEU A 301 -8.57 -8.20 9.76
C LEU A 301 -7.32 -7.71 10.53
N THR A 302 -7.21 -7.92 11.85
CA THR A 302 -6.00 -7.55 12.59
C THR A 302 -4.98 -8.68 12.50
N PRO A 303 -3.85 -8.48 11.79
CA PRO A 303 -2.86 -9.52 11.63
C PRO A 303 -2.04 -9.77 12.90
N ASP A 304 -1.53 -11.00 13.02
CA ASP A 304 -0.47 -11.36 13.95
C ASP A 304 0.69 -12.00 13.17
N PHE A 305 1.64 -11.17 12.77
CA PHE A 305 2.79 -11.59 11.95
C PHE A 305 3.86 -12.39 12.70
N GLU A 306 3.66 -12.69 13.99
CA GLU A 306 4.47 -13.68 14.71
C GLU A 306 4.00 -15.13 14.41
N LYS A 307 2.80 -15.27 13.83
CA LYS A 307 2.23 -16.56 13.44
C LYS A 307 2.53 -16.88 11.98
N LYS A 308 2.66 -18.17 11.67
CA LYS A 308 2.80 -18.64 10.29
C LYS A 308 1.61 -18.25 9.39
N MET A 309 0.40 -18.20 9.97
CA MET A 309 -0.82 -17.67 9.33
C MET A 309 -1.25 -16.44 10.13
N PRO A 310 -0.94 -15.24 9.62
CA PRO A 310 -1.16 -14.01 10.38
C PRO A 310 -2.63 -13.60 10.52
N PHE A 311 -3.52 -14.16 9.71
CA PHE A 311 -4.95 -13.88 9.71
C PHE A 311 -5.76 -15.12 10.05
N ASN A 312 -6.89 -14.94 10.73
CA ASN A 312 -7.90 -15.97 10.95
C ASN A 312 -9.06 -15.76 9.95
N TRP A 313 -9.07 -16.57 8.90
CA TRP A 313 -10.13 -16.57 7.89
C TRP A 313 -11.20 -17.63 8.20
N ALA A 314 -11.54 -17.87 9.46
CA ALA A 314 -12.56 -18.85 9.85
C ALA A 314 -13.96 -18.25 9.84
#